data_32d5d5801cefe84a2653e4bac7c0e689
#
_entry.id   32d5d5801cefe84a2653e4bac7c0e689
#
_cell.length_a   1.000
_cell.length_b   1.000
_cell.length_c   1.000
_cell.angle_alpha   90.00
_cell.angle_beta   90.00
_cell.angle_gamma   90.00
#
_symmetry.space_group_name_H-M   'P 1'
#
loop_
_entity.id
_entity.type
_entity.pdbx_description
1 polymer ?
#
loop_
_entity_poly.entity_id
_entity_poly.type
_entity_poly.pdbx_seq_one_letter_code
_entity_poly.pdbx_strand_id
1 'polypeptide(L)'
;MMATIKDIAEESGFSVSTVSRVLNNDKNLSVPDETREKIYEVAEKLNYRKKTVRPLVKNIAFLYWLTDTEELEDIYFKDMRLEIEKSAKKANVEMSTYKISEGIDSIPDTIEGFIAVGSFSDSELAYLRGITPNGVFIDTTPDSDHYDSVRPDLAQITKKTIDFLMEKGHKEIGLISGTYHNPNTDEDEMDIREKMFREIMQERGLLNEKYIFCRRGFSVENGYTLMSRAIQKLGDDMPTAFFTAADPIAVGSLQALNEHGISIPSRVSVVSINNISIAKYISPPLTTFHIDMKEICKNAIALLLERVLEKRKIVKTLYLGSELIVRRSTN
;
A
#
# COMPACT_ATOMS: atom_id res chain seq x y z
N MET A 1 -21.50 -25.56 -4.81
CA MET A 1 -21.01 -25.42 -6.19
C MET A 1 -21.38 -24.04 -6.71
N MET A 2 -20.53 -23.39 -7.50
CA MET A 2 -20.94 -22.12 -8.14
C MET A 2 -21.83 -22.43 -9.33
N ALA A 3 -22.96 -21.71 -9.45
CA ALA A 3 -23.83 -21.82 -10.59
C ALA A 3 -23.13 -21.49 -11.91
N THR A 4 -23.47 -22.18 -12.97
CA THR A 4 -22.93 -22.00 -14.32
C THR A 4 -23.99 -21.42 -15.26
N ILE A 5 -23.59 -20.96 -16.46
CA ILE A 5 -24.54 -20.52 -17.49
C ILE A 5 -25.48 -21.67 -17.90
N LYS A 6 -25.02 -22.91 -17.81
CA LYS A 6 -25.85 -24.09 -18.08
C LYS A 6 -26.97 -24.25 -17.04
N ASP A 7 -26.64 -24.05 -15.76
CA ASP A 7 -27.64 -24.16 -14.69
C ASP A 7 -28.70 -23.06 -14.81
N ILE A 8 -28.30 -21.84 -15.24
CA ILE A 8 -29.25 -20.75 -15.52
C ILE A 8 -30.12 -21.06 -16.74
N ALA A 9 -29.54 -21.64 -17.78
CA ALA A 9 -30.27 -22.04 -18.98
C ALA A 9 -31.33 -23.13 -18.66
N GLU A 10 -30.95 -24.08 -17.86
CA GLU A 10 -31.85 -25.20 -17.42
C GLU A 10 -33.01 -24.67 -16.55
N GLU A 11 -32.72 -23.84 -15.56
CA GLU A 11 -33.71 -23.28 -14.63
C GLU A 11 -34.62 -22.22 -15.30
N SER A 12 -34.07 -21.38 -16.22
CA SER A 12 -34.83 -20.33 -16.91
C SER A 12 -35.63 -20.83 -18.11
N GLY A 13 -35.28 -22.01 -18.63
CA GLY A 13 -35.92 -22.60 -19.82
C GLY A 13 -35.42 -22.00 -21.16
N PHE A 14 -34.32 -21.24 -21.15
CA PHE A 14 -33.75 -20.65 -22.36
C PHE A 14 -32.46 -21.36 -22.81
N SER A 15 -32.09 -21.15 -24.09
CA SER A 15 -30.84 -21.76 -24.59
C SER A 15 -29.60 -21.15 -23.88
N VAL A 16 -28.55 -21.97 -23.73
CA VAL A 16 -27.25 -21.53 -23.16
C VAL A 16 -26.72 -20.31 -23.95
N SER A 17 -26.93 -20.26 -25.27
CA SER A 17 -26.54 -19.15 -26.12
C SER A 17 -27.30 -17.87 -25.79
N THR A 18 -28.63 -17.96 -25.62
CA THR A 18 -29.49 -16.82 -25.23
C THR A 18 -29.08 -16.28 -23.87
N VAL A 19 -28.97 -17.16 -22.87
CA VAL A 19 -28.55 -16.80 -21.52
C VAL A 19 -27.17 -16.14 -21.52
N SER A 20 -26.20 -16.71 -22.23
CA SER A 20 -24.87 -16.15 -22.34
C SER A 20 -24.88 -14.75 -22.95
N ARG A 21 -25.64 -14.52 -24.03
CA ARG A 21 -25.73 -13.22 -24.71
C ARG A 21 -26.47 -12.18 -23.86
N VAL A 22 -27.54 -12.55 -23.17
CA VAL A 22 -28.26 -11.67 -22.24
C VAL A 22 -27.33 -11.24 -21.08
N LEU A 23 -26.67 -12.19 -20.42
CA LEU A 23 -25.75 -11.91 -19.32
C LEU A 23 -24.50 -11.12 -19.77
N ASN A 24 -24.17 -11.13 -21.06
CA ASN A 24 -23.11 -10.35 -21.66
C ASN A 24 -23.56 -8.96 -22.19
N ASN A 25 -24.83 -8.58 -21.99
CA ASN A 25 -25.40 -7.34 -22.52
C ASN A 25 -25.12 -7.16 -24.02
N ASP A 26 -25.25 -8.25 -24.81
CA ASP A 26 -25.02 -8.20 -26.24
C ASP A 26 -26.05 -7.27 -26.92
N LYS A 27 -25.57 -6.14 -27.45
CA LYS A 27 -26.39 -5.11 -28.09
C LYS A 27 -27.08 -5.60 -29.37
N ASN A 28 -26.57 -6.66 -30.00
CA ASN A 28 -27.10 -7.23 -31.21
C ASN A 28 -28.13 -8.36 -30.93
N LEU A 29 -28.43 -8.62 -29.66
CA LEU A 29 -29.43 -9.61 -29.27
C LEU A 29 -30.81 -8.98 -29.12
N SER A 30 -31.71 -9.30 -30.03
CA SER A 30 -33.13 -8.95 -29.94
C SER A 30 -33.87 -10.06 -29.21
N VAL A 31 -34.25 -9.80 -27.97
CA VAL A 31 -35.11 -10.67 -27.13
C VAL A 31 -36.12 -9.76 -26.37
N PRO A 32 -37.33 -10.25 -26.07
CA PRO A 32 -38.28 -9.51 -25.23
C PRO A 32 -37.69 -9.19 -23.85
N ASP A 33 -38.11 -8.05 -23.29
CA ASP A 33 -37.65 -7.61 -21.96
C ASP A 33 -38.01 -8.62 -20.88
N GLU A 34 -39.18 -9.23 -20.95
CA GLU A 34 -39.61 -10.32 -20.06
C GLU A 34 -38.62 -11.51 -20.06
N THR A 35 -38.04 -11.84 -21.21
CA THR A 35 -36.99 -12.87 -21.31
C THR A 35 -35.70 -12.44 -20.59
N ARG A 36 -35.32 -11.17 -20.68
CA ARG A 36 -34.16 -10.62 -20.01
C ARG A 36 -34.33 -10.66 -18.49
N GLU A 37 -35.50 -10.16 -18.02
CA GLU A 37 -35.84 -10.15 -16.59
C GLU A 37 -35.83 -11.54 -16.00
N LYS A 38 -36.46 -12.51 -16.63
CA LYS A 38 -36.47 -13.90 -16.16
C LYS A 38 -35.08 -14.52 -16.07
N ILE A 39 -34.16 -14.23 -17.03
CA ILE A 39 -32.79 -14.72 -16.99
C ILE A 39 -32.01 -14.08 -15.83
N TYR A 40 -32.20 -12.77 -15.57
CA TYR A 40 -31.56 -12.09 -14.45
C TYR A 40 -32.09 -12.57 -13.10
N GLU A 41 -33.40 -12.77 -12.93
CA GLU A 41 -34.00 -13.34 -11.72
C GLU A 41 -33.42 -14.72 -11.37
N VAL A 42 -33.33 -15.60 -12.37
CA VAL A 42 -32.76 -16.94 -12.17
C VAL A 42 -31.26 -16.86 -11.85
N ALA A 43 -30.53 -15.96 -12.50
CA ALA A 43 -29.11 -15.76 -12.22
C ALA A 43 -28.87 -15.26 -10.79
N GLU A 44 -29.72 -14.36 -10.28
CA GLU A 44 -29.69 -13.86 -8.92
C GLU A 44 -30.08 -14.97 -7.92
N LYS A 45 -31.16 -15.68 -8.16
CA LYS A 45 -31.61 -16.82 -7.34
C LYS A 45 -30.52 -17.89 -7.17
N LEU A 46 -29.78 -18.16 -8.23
CA LEU A 46 -28.67 -19.13 -8.23
C LEU A 46 -27.35 -18.53 -7.73
N ASN A 47 -27.33 -17.27 -7.29
CA ASN A 47 -26.09 -16.57 -6.92
C ASN A 47 -25.00 -16.67 -8.01
N TYR A 48 -25.41 -16.60 -9.27
CA TYR A 48 -24.48 -16.66 -10.40
C TYR A 48 -23.60 -15.43 -10.43
N ARG A 49 -22.32 -15.63 -10.19
CA ARG A 49 -21.30 -14.60 -10.43
C ARG A 49 -20.68 -14.83 -11.79
N LYS A 50 -21.01 -13.95 -12.73
CA LYS A 50 -20.40 -13.94 -14.07
C LYS A 50 -18.87 -14.00 -13.92
N LYS A 51 -18.24 -15.07 -14.43
CA LYS A 51 -16.82 -15.04 -14.71
C LYS A 51 -16.62 -14.05 -15.86
N THR A 52 -16.31 -12.82 -15.56
CA THR A 52 -15.82 -11.89 -16.56
C THR A 52 -14.53 -12.49 -17.11
N VAL A 53 -14.56 -13.01 -18.31
CA VAL A 53 -13.33 -13.33 -19.05
C VAL A 53 -12.72 -11.97 -19.36
N ARG A 54 -11.83 -11.52 -18.51
CA ARG A 54 -11.06 -10.30 -18.81
C ARG A 54 -10.17 -10.60 -20.01
N PRO A 55 -10.13 -9.72 -21.01
CA PRO A 55 -9.19 -9.89 -22.10
C PRO A 55 -7.77 -10.00 -21.53
N LEU A 56 -6.92 -10.78 -22.18
CA LEU A 56 -5.51 -10.82 -21.82
C LEU A 56 -4.90 -9.46 -22.17
N VAL A 57 -4.36 -8.78 -21.17
CA VAL A 57 -3.61 -7.53 -21.35
C VAL A 57 -2.14 -7.89 -21.27
N LYS A 58 -1.39 -7.53 -22.31
CA LYS A 58 0.03 -7.82 -22.46
C LYS A 58 0.87 -6.56 -22.40
N ASN A 59 2.18 -6.74 -22.42
CA ASN A 59 3.15 -5.66 -22.46
C ASN A 59 2.98 -4.64 -21.31
N ILE A 60 2.68 -5.13 -20.10
CA ILE A 60 2.66 -4.31 -18.91
C ILE A 60 4.01 -4.42 -18.20
N ALA A 61 4.59 -3.27 -17.82
CA ALA A 61 5.80 -3.22 -17.03
C ALA A 61 5.47 -3.09 -15.54
N PHE A 62 6.17 -3.84 -14.70
CA PHE A 62 6.27 -3.57 -13.27
C PHE A 62 7.64 -2.95 -12.99
N LEU A 63 7.66 -1.67 -12.66
CA LEU A 63 8.87 -0.91 -12.39
C LEU A 63 9.17 -1.00 -10.88
N TYR A 64 10.11 -1.86 -10.56
CA TYR A 64 10.55 -2.07 -9.17
C TYR A 64 11.77 -1.21 -8.90
N TRP A 65 11.53 0.07 -8.59
CA TRP A 65 12.54 1.13 -8.46
C TRP A 65 13.07 1.24 -7.05
N LEU A 66 13.53 0.09 -6.56
CA LEU A 66 14.15 -0.10 -5.25
C LEU A 66 15.46 -0.86 -5.42
N THR A 67 16.44 -0.53 -4.59
CA THR A 67 17.69 -1.28 -4.52
C THR A 67 17.49 -2.62 -3.84
N ASP A 68 18.36 -3.59 -4.10
CA ASP A 68 18.34 -4.89 -3.41
C ASP A 68 18.51 -4.71 -1.88
N THR A 69 19.23 -3.68 -1.45
CA THR A 69 19.39 -3.34 -0.02
C THR A 69 18.06 -2.89 0.59
N GLU A 70 17.34 -1.99 -0.06
CA GLU A 70 16.02 -1.53 0.42
C GLU A 70 15.00 -2.68 0.50
N GLU A 71 14.98 -3.61 -0.47
CA GLU A 71 14.11 -4.80 -0.43
C GLU A 71 14.47 -5.73 0.73
N LEU A 72 15.76 -5.88 1.05
CA LEU A 72 16.21 -6.72 2.16
C LEU A 72 15.93 -6.07 3.52
N GLU A 73 16.02 -4.77 3.62
CA GLU A 73 15.80 -4.00 4.85
C GLU A 73 14.34 -3.88 5.23
N ASP A 74 13.44 -3.83 4.23
CA ASP A 74 11.99 -3.75 4.48
C ASP A 74 11.22 -4.83 3.71
N ILE A 75 10.80 -5.86 4.43
CA ILE A 75 10.01 -6.99 3.91
C ILE A 75 8.67 -6.54 3.28
N TYR A 76 8.19 -5.34 3.59
CA TYR A 76 7.00 -4.72 3.01
C TYR A 76 7.08 -4.68 1.48
N PHE A 77 8.22 -4.27 0.92
CA PHE A 77 8.41 -4.19 -0.53
C PHE A 77 8.48 -5.55 -1.20
N LYS A 78 9.09 -6.53 -0.54
CA LYS A 78 9.09 -7.92 -1.02
C LYS A 78 7.68 -8.49 -1.07
N ASP A 79 6.89 -8.29 -0.02
CA ASP A 79 5.50 -8.75 0.02
C ASP A 79 4.65 -8.06 -1.05
N MET A 80 4.89 -6.77 -1.32
CA MET A 80 4.26 -6.01 -2.41
C MET A 80 4.58 -6.62 -3.77
N ARG A 81 5.84 -6.91 -4.06
CA ARG A 81 6.26 -7.52 -5.33
C ARG A 81 5.55 -8.86 -5.58
N LEU A 82 5.51 -9.71 -4.57
CA LEU A 82 4.84 -11.01 -4.67
C LEU A 82 3.32 -10.88 -4.86
N GLU A 83 2.68 -9.94 -4.18
CA GLU A 83 1.23 -9.78 -4.29
C GLU A 83 0.82 -9.07 -5.59
N ILE A 84 1.64 -8.14 -6.14
CA ILE A 84 1.32 -7.51 -7.43
C ILE A 84 1.39 -8.52 -8.58
N GLU A 85 2.40 -9.39 -8.59
CA GLU A 85 2.52 -10.48 -9.56
C GLU A 85 1.31 -11.44 -9.51
N LYS A 86 0.89 -11.81 -8.30
CA LYS A 86 -0.28 -12.66 -8.07
C LYS A 86 -1.58 -11.97 -8.48
N SER A 87 -1.71 -10.68 -8.22
CA SER A 87 -2.88 -9.87 -8.59
C SER A 87 -2.97 -9.69 -10.10
N ALA A 88 -1.84 -9.46 -10.79
CA ALA A 88 -1.76 -9.40 -12.23
C ALA A 88 -2.23 -10.72 -12.89
N LYS A 89 -1.73 -11.87 -12.43
CA LYS A 89 -2.16 -13.19 -12.91
C LYS A 89 -3.67 -13.42 -12.73
N LYS A 90 -4.25 -13.03 -11.57
CA LYS A 90 -5.69 -13.13 -11.34
C LYS A 90 -6.52 -12.23 -12.24
N ALA A 91 -5.96 -11.09 -12.64
CA ALA A 91 -6.60 -10.13 -13.52
C ALA A 91 -6.40 -10.44 -15.01
N ASN A 92 -5.67 -11.50 -15.35
CA ASN A 92 -5.27 -11.87 -16.71
C ASN A 92 -4.38 -10.79 -17.37
N VAL A 93 -3.42 -10.27 -16.60
CA VAL A 93 -2.42 -9.29 -17.03
C VAL A 93 -1.06 -10.00 -17.12
N GLU A 94 -0.43 -9.93 -18.30
CA GLU A 94 0.95 -10.38 -18.53
C GLU A 94 1.89 -9.21 -18.26
N MET A 95 2.75 -9.36 -17.25
CA MET A 95 3.58 -8.28 -16.71
C MET A 95 5.04 -8.72 -16.63
N SER A 96 5.95 -7.87 -17.07
CA SER A 96 7.40 -8.03 -16.96
C SER A 96 7.97 -7.08 -15.91
N THR A 97 8.87 -7.56 -15.06
CA THR A 97 9.49 -6.75 -14.01
C THR A 97 10.80 -6.16 -14.50
N TYR A 98 11.00 -4.86 -14.25
CA TYR A 98 12.21 -4.09 -14.50
C TYR A 98 12.71 -3.50 -13.18
N LYS A 99 14.01 -3.61 -12.93
CA LYS A 99 14.64 -3.12 -11.69
C LYS A 99 15.42 -1.82 -11.94
N ILE A 100 15.57 -1.01 -10.89
CA ILE A 100 16.39 0.21 -10.93
C ILE A 100 17.83 -0.06 -11.41
N SER A 101 18.39 -1.22 -11.07
CA SER A 101 19.75 -1.63 -11.49
C SER A 101 19.90 -1.83 -13.00
N GLU A 102 18.81 -2.02 -13.73
CA GLU A 102 18.79 -2.18 -15.18
C GLU A 102 18.71 -0.82 -15.91
N GLY A 103 18.35 0.24 -15.18
CA GLY A 103 18.14 1.58 -15.71
C GLY A 103 16.81 1.76 -16.44
N ILE A 104 16.36 3.02 -16.55
CA ILE A 104 15.07 3.38 -17.15
C ILE A 104 15.03 3.03 -18.65
N ASP A 105 16.17 3.07 -19.33
CA ASP A 105 16.31 2.76 -20.77
C ASP A 105 16.09 1.29 -21.12
N SER A 106 16.07 0.40 -20.10
CA SER A 106 15.76 -1.02 -20.29
C SER A 106 14.27 -1.27 -20.59
N ILE A 107 13.41 -0.29 -20.31
CA ILE A 107 11.96 -0.40 -20.49
C ILE A 107 11.63 -0.23 -21.96
N PRO A 108 10.99 -1.23 -22.62
CA PRO A 108 10.61 -1.13 -24.02
C PRO A 108 9.59 -0.01 -24.27
N ASP A 109 9.74 0.71 -25.36
CA ASP A 109 8.78 1.73 -25.83
C ASP A 109 7.43 1.14 -26.28
N THR A 110 7.35 -0.19 -26.37
CA THR A 110 6.16 -0.94 -26.77
C THR A 110 5.24 -1.32 -25.62
N ILE A 111 5.54 -0.95 -24.36
CA ILE A 111 4.66 -1.24 -23.25
C ILE A 111 3.32 -0.50 -23.37
N GLU A 112 2.22 -1.17 -23.05
CA GLU A 112 0.89 -0.56 -23.04
C GLU A 112 0.62 0.25 -21.78
N GLY A 113 1.34 -0.04 -20.70
CA GLY A 113 1.24 0.64 -19.41
C GLY A 113 2.19 0.07 -18.37
N PHE A 114 2.23 0.70 -17.21
CA PHE A 114 3.09 0.25 -16.12
C PHE A 114 2.45 0.40 -14.73
N ILE A 115 2.96 -0.39 -13.79
CA ILE A 115 2.80 -0.18 -12.35
C ILE A 115 4.19 0.05 -11.78
N ALA A 116 4.34 1.06 -10.91
CA ALA A 116 5.64 1.47 -10.39
C ALA A 116 5.64 1.60 -8.88
N VAL A 117 6.76 1.26 -8.25
CA VAL A 117 7.04 1.46 -6.82
C VAL A 117 8.47 1.96 -6.65
N GLY A 118 8.69 2.82 -5.66
CA GLY A 118 9.98 3.45 -5.38
C GLY A 118 10.05 4.91 -5.80
N SER A 119 11.26 5.47 -5.82
CA SER A 119 11.54 6.89 -6.09
C SER A 119 12.04 7.07 -7.51
N PHE A 120 11.44 8.00 -8.24
CA PHE A 120 11.77 8.33 -9.63
C PHE A 120 12.23 9.76 -9.74
N SER A 121 13.27 10.01 -10.53
CA SER A 121 13.71 11.35 -10.90
C SER A 121 12.79 11.97 -11.95
N ASP A 122 12.84 13.30 -12.08
CA ASP A 122 12.07 14.04 -13.10
C ASP A 122 12.42 13.61 -14.52
N SER A 123 13.68 13.24 -14.77
CA SER A 123 14.13 12.70 -16.07
C SER A 123 13.54 11.33 -16.37
N GLU A 124 13.45 10.44 -15.38
CA GLU A 124 12.81 9.13 -15.52
C GLU A 124 11.30 9.28 -15.73
N LEU A 125 10.64 10.18 -15.00
CA LEU A 125 9.23 10.49 -15.22
C LEU A 125 8.98 11.07 -16.61
N ALA A 126 9.87 11.95 -17.11
CA ALA A 126 9.79 12.47 -18.48
C ALA A 126 9.94 11.36 -19.52
N TYR A 127 10.86 10.41 -19.31
CA TYR A 127 11.03 9.24 -20.16
C TYR A 127 9.75 8.38 -20.21
N LEU A 128 9.17 8.06 -19.06
CA LEU A 128 7.92 7.29 -18.99
C LEU A 128 6.75 7.99 -19.68
N ARG A 129 6.64 9.33 -19.57
CA ARG A 129 5.63 10.12 -20.32
C ARG A 129 5.80 10.01 -21.83
N GLY A 130 7.03 9.87 -22.31
CA GLY A 130 7.33 9.64 -23.73
C GLY A 130 6.88 8.27 -24.25
N ILE A 131 6.80 7.25 -23.35
CA ILE A 131 6.43 5.88 -23.72
C ILE A 131 4.91 5.68 -23.65
N THR A 132 4.28 5.94 -22.49
CA THR A 132 2.86 5.64 -22.32
C THR A 132 2.20 6.57 -21.27
N PRO A 133 0.94 6.97 -21.51
CA PRO A 133 0.17 7.68 -20.50
C PRO A 133 -0.42 6.76 -19.43
N ASN A 134 -0.34 5.44 -19.58
CA ASN A 134 -1.02 4.47 -18.73
C ASN A 134 -0.12 4.00 -17.60
N GLY A 135 0.03 4.79 -16.55
CA GLY A 135 0.84 4.45 -15.39
C GLY A 135 0.07 4.52 -14.08
N VAL A 136 0.46 3.67 -13.13
CA VAL A 136 -0.04 3.67 -11.75
C VAL A 136 1.13 3.53 -10.78
N PHE A 137 1.29 4.47 -9.87
CA PHE A 137 2.27 4.41 -8.80
C PHE A 137 1.67 3.79 -7.54
N ILE A 138 2.47 3.01 -6.82
CA ILE A 138 2.10 2.48 -5.50
C ILE A 138 2.92 3.22 -4.44
N ASP A 139 2.27 3.60 -3.33
CA ASP A 139 2.81 4.32 -2.16
C ASP A 139 3.27 5.75 -2.41
N THR A 140 3.54 6.13 -3.63
CA THR A 140 4.01 7.46 -4.01
C THR A 140 3.08 8.13 -5.03
N THR A 141 3.23 9.44 -5.22
CA THR A 141 2.51 10.21 -6.25
C THR A 141 3.50 11.21 -6.86
N PRO A 142 4.50 10.73 -7.62
CA PRO A 142 5.58 11.59 -8.11
C PRO A 142 5.12 12.51 -9.26
N ASP A 143 4.04 12.15 -9.96
CA ASP A 143 3.51 12.90 -11.11
C ASP A 143 1.97 12.83 -11.12
N SER A 144 1.35 13.65 -10.27
CA SER A 144 -0.11 13.68 -10.06
C SER A 144 -0.91 14.18 -11.26
N ASP A 145 -0.28 14.81 -12.24
CA ASP A 145 -0.95 15.35 -13.41
C ASP A 145 -1.08 14.33 -14.54
N HIS A 146 -0.23 13.30 -14.55
CA HIS A 146 -0.16 12.33 -15.64
C HIS A 146 -0.54 10.91 -15.22
N TYR A 147 -0.21 10.49 -14.00
CA TYR A 147 -0.30 9.10 -13.58
C TYR A 147 -1.18 8.90 -12.36
N ASP A 148 -1.83 7.74 -12.32
CA ASP A 148 -2.62 7.33 -11.17
C ASP A 148 -1.73 6.93 -10.01
N SER A 149 -2.31 6.94 -8.80
CA SER A 149 -1.64 6.47 -7.60
C SER A 149 -2.58 5.70 -6.69
N VAL A 150 -2.07 4.65 -6.04
CA VAL A 150 -2.73 3.91 -4.95
C VAL A 150 -1.81 3.89 -3.75
N ARG A 151 -2.28 4.37 -2.61
CA ARG A 151 -1.43 4.48 -1.42
C ARG A 151 -2.22 4.41 -0.12
N PRO A 152 -1.61 3.99 0.99
CA PRO A 152 -2.21 4.18 2.31
C PRO A 152 -2.30 5.68 2.64
N ASP A 153 -3.30 6.06 3.41
CA ASP A 153 -3.40 7.43 3.94
C ASP A 153 -2.51 7.58 5.19
N LEU A 154 -1.19 7.73 4.95
CA LEU A 154 -0.19 7.84 6.03
C LEU A 154 -0.41 9.08 6.90
N ALA A 155 -0.96 10.16 6.34
CA ALA A 155 -1.31 11.36 7.10
C ALA A 155 -2.41 11.05 8.14
N GLN A 156 -3.48 10.41 7.68
CA GLN A 156 -4.57 10.01 8.57
C GLN A 156 -4.16 8.91 9.57
N ILE A 157 -3.29 7.97 9.16
CA ILE A 157 -2.74 6.96 10.06
C ILE A 157 -1.93 7.62 11.17
N THR A 158 -1.06 8.58 10.83
CA THR A 158 -0.28 9.34 11.83
C THR A 158 -1.18 10.05 12.82
N LYS A 159 -2.23 10.72 12.32
CA LYS A 159 -3.23 11.36 13.19
C LYS A 159 -3.89 10.37 14.13
N LYS A 160 -4.39 9.25 13.59
CA LYS A 160 -5.03 8.18 14.41
C LYS A 160 -4.06 7.58 15.42
N THR A 161 -2.78 7.44 15.09
CA THR A 161 -1.75 6.95 16.02
C THR A 161 -1.59 7.88 17.22
N ILE A 162 -1.47 9.19 16.96
CA ILE A 162 -1.35 10.19 18.01
C ILE A 162 -2.64 10.25 18.87
N ASP A 163 -3.81 10.25 18.21
CA ASP A 163 -5.11 10.23 18.91
C ASP A 163 -5.22 9.02 19.84
N PHE A 164 -4.90 7.82 19.35
CA PHE A 164 -4.91 6.59 20.14
C PHE A 164 -3.97 6.65 21.34
N LEU A 165 -2.74 7.12 21.17
CA LEU A 165 -1.80 7.26 22.28
C LEU A 165 -2.27 8.29 23.31
N MET A 166 -2.86 9.40 22.86
CA MET A 166 -3.43 10.41 23.76
C MET A 166 -4.66 9.91 24.53
N GLU A 167 -5.54 9.13 23.89
CA GLU A 167 -6.67 8.46 24.54
C GLU A 167 -6.21 7.48 25.62
N LYS A 168 -5.02 6.89 25.46
CA LYS A 168 -4.35 6.06 26.48
C LYS A 168 -3.66 6.87 27.57
N GLY A 169 -3.72 8.20 27.53
CA GLY A 169 -3.19 9.12 28.54
C GLY A 169 -1.76 9.62 28.27
N HIS A 170 -1.14 9.24 27.15
CA HIS A 170 0.19 9.72 26.79
C HIS A 170 0.13 11.17 26.31
N LYS A 171 0.90 12.06 26.94
CA LYS A 171 1.08 13.47 26.52
C LYS A 171 2.45 13.71 25.92
N GLU A 172 3.45 13.00 26.40
CA GLU A 172 4.81 13.01 25.88
C GLU A 172 4.95 11.83 24.93
N ILE A 173 4.95 12.14 23.64
CA ILE A 173 5.03 11.16 22.57
C ILE A 173 6.26 11.47 21.73
N GLY A 174 7.12 10.47 21.52
CA GLY A 174 8.27 10.55 20.64
C GLY A 174 8.00 9.97 19.26
N LEU A 175 8.86 10.31 18.32
CA LEU A 175 8.86 9.77 16.94
C LEU A 175 10.21 9.14 16.63
N ILE A 176 10.17 7.91 16.11
CA ILE A 176 11.32 7.27 15.45
C ILE A 176 10.94 7.05 13.98
N SER A 177 11.61 7.74 13.05
CA SER A 177 11.24 7.73 11.63
C SER A 177 12.44 7.58 10.70
N GLY A 178 12.13 7.23 9.46
CA GLY A 178 13.05 7.29 8.35
C GLY A 178 12.84 8.56 7.52
N THR A 179 13.83 8.87 6.69
CA THR A 179 13.73 9.84 5.59
C THR A 179 13.92 9.12 4.27
N TYR A 180 13.42 9.70 3.18
CA TYR A 180 13.62 9.19 1.83
C TYR A 180 14.73 9.97 1.12
N HIS A 181 15.38 9.30 0.18
CA HIS A 181 16.29 9.96 -0.74
C HIS A 181 15.51 10.57 -1.91
N ASN A 182 15.75 11.85 -2.18
CA ASN A 182 15.24 12.51 -3.38
C ASN A 182 16.25 12.36 -4.53
N PRO A 183 15.91 11.62 -5.60
CA PRO A 183 16.83 11.39 -6.70
C PRO A 183 17.11 12.64 -7.56
N ASN A 184 16.35 13.73 -7.41
CA ASN A 184 16.56 14.98 -8.14
C ASN A 184 17.56 15.90 -7.44
N THR A 185 17.56 15.93 -6.10
CA THR A 185 18.39 16.83 -5.30
C THR A 185 19.57 16.14 -4.64
N ASP A 186 19.59 14.81 -4.62
CA ASP A 186 20.52 13.95 -3.86
C ASP A 186 20.49 14.20 -2.35
N GLU A 187 19.41 14.78 -1.83
CA GLU A 187 19.20 15.08 -0.43
C GLU A 187 18.15 14.17 0.20
N ASP A 188 18.14 14.11 1.53
CA ASP A 188 17.13 13.38 2.28
C ASP A 188 15.88 14.26 2.47
N GLU A 189 14.72 13.71 2.15
CA GLU A 189 13.43 14.37 2.35
C GLU A 189 12.69 13.85 3.58
N MET A 190 12.04 14.79 4.26
CA MET A 190 11.18 14.49 5.40
C MET A 190 9.98 13.65 4.96
N ASP A 191 9.77 12.52 5.65
CA ASP A 191 8.62 11.66 5.41
C ASP A 191 7.30 12.33 5.83
N ILE A 192 6.20 12.02 5.15
CA ILE A 192 4.88 12.56 5.47
C ILE A 192 4.45 12.26 6.91
N ARG A 193 4.86 11.12 7.48
CA ARG A 193 4.55 10.74 8.88
C ARG A 193 5.25 11.66 9.87
N GLU A 194 6.50 12.03 9.61
CA GLU A 194 7.21 13.02 10.42
C GLU A 194 6.57 14.40 10.29
N LYS A 195 6.28 14.85 9.06
CA LYS A 195 5.63 16.14 8.81
C LYS A 195 4.31 16.24 9.57
N MET A 196 3.44 15.26 9.41
CA MET A 196 2.13 15.22 10.08
C MET A 196 2.26 15.10 11.60
N PHE A 197 3.23 14.35 12.10
CA PHE A 197 3.50 14.25 13.53
C PHE A 197 3.84 15.64 14.11
N ARG A 198 4.75 16.36 13.48
CA ARG A 198 5.15 17.72 13.90
C ARG A 198 3.96 18.69 13.89
N GLU A 199 3.20 18.72 12.80
CA GLU A 199 2.04 19.59 12.65
C GLU A 199 0.99 19.31 13.73
N ILE A 200 0.60 18.06 13.93
CA ILE A 200 -0.43 17.67 14.91
C ILE A 200 0.04 17.94 16.34
N MET A 201 1.28 17.58 16.68
CA MET A 201 1.81 17.84 18.02
C MET A 201 1.98 19.33 18.31
N GLN A 202 2.32 20.12 17.31
CA GLN A 202 2.38 21.57 17.43
C GLN A 202 1.00 22.21 17.62
N GLU A 203 0.00 21.81 16.82
CA GLU A 203 -1.39 22.27 17.00
C GLU A 203 -1.95 21.99 18.40
N ARG A 204 -1.49 20.90 19.02
CA ARG A 204 -1.87 20.52 20.39
C ARG A 204 -1.02 21.16 21.48
N GLY A 205 0.00 21.93 21.13
CA GLY A 205 0.93 22.52 22.08
C GLY A 205 1.83 21.51 22.80
N LEU A 206 2.04 20.33 22.21
CA LEU A 206 2.79 19.20 22.79
C LEU A 206 4.05 18.83 22.00
N LEU A 207 4.38 19.58 20.93
CA LEU A 207 5.59 19.31 20.14
C LEU A 207 6.84 19.52 20.99
N ASN A 208 7.68 18.50 21.03
CA ASN A 208 9.01 18.55 21.64
C ASN A 208 10.04 17.98 20.66
N GLU A 209 10.83 18.84 20.05
CA GLU A 209 11.87 18.48 19.07
C GLU A 209 12.91 17.49 19.63
N LYS A 210 13.10 17.43 20.95
CA LYS A 210 14.02 16.50 21.60
C LYS A 210 13.56 15.04 21.49
N TYR A 211 12.26 14.81 21.23
CA TYR A 211 11.64 13.48 21.13
C TYR A 211 11.58 12.94 19.69
N ILE A 212 12.13 13.68 18.71
CA ILE A 212 12.09 13.28 17.31
C ILE A 212 13.48 12.81 16.87
N PHE A 213 13.53 11.57 16.36
CA PHE A 213 14.75 10.91 15.91
C PHE A 213 14.51 10.35 14.51
N CYS A 214 15.23 10.89 13.53
CA CYS A 214 15.09 10.51 12.13
C CYS A 214 16.47 10.22 11.51
N ARG A 215 16.50 9.30 10.53
CA ARG A 215 17.66 8.94 9.74
C ARG A 215 17.19 8.34 8.42
N ARG A 216 18.02 8.42 7.37
CA ARG A 216 17.73 7.83 6.05
C ARG A 216 17.44 6.32 6.15
N GLY A 217 16.32 5.89 5.53
CA GLY A 217 15.86 4.51 5.47
C GLY A 217 14.98 4.06 6.63
N PHE A 218 14.34 2.92 6.45
CA PHE A 218 13.32 2.38 7.37
C PHE A 218 13.69 1.00 7.92
N SER A 219 14.98 0.70 8.03
CA SER A 219 15.50 -0.60 8.45
C SER A 219 15.38 -0.87 9.95
N VAL A 220 15.52 -2.15 10.31
CA VAL A 220 15.62 -2.60 11.72
C VAL A 220 16.83 -1.96 12.40
N GLU A 221 17.97 -1.88 11.70
CA GLU A 221 19.21 -1.26 12.21
C GLU A 221 19.00 0.23 12.53
N ASN A 222 18.29 0.95 11.67
CA ASN A 222 17.93 2.35 11.92
C ASN A 222 17.06 2.49 13.17
N GLY A 223 16.06 1.64 13.32
CA GLY A 223 15.21 1.61 14.51
C GLY A 223 16.01 1.40 15.80
N TYR A 224 16.91 0.43 15.79
CA TYR A 224 17.81 0.15 16.91
C TYR A 224 18.71 1.34 17.24
N THR A 225 19.39 1.88 16.24
CA THR A 225 20.31 3.01 16.40
C THR A 225 19.62 4.26 16.93
N LEU A 226 18.46 4.61 16.34
CA LEU A 226 17.72 5.81 16.72
C LEU A 226 17.12 5.69 18.12
N MET A 227 16.59 4.52 18.48
CA MET A 227 16.06 4.29 19.82
C MET A 227 17.17 4.26 20.87
N SER A 228 18.31 3.62 20.59
CA SER A 228 19.48 3.65 21.50
C SER A 228 19.97 5.08 21.74
N ARG A 229 20.00 5.91 20.67
CA ARG A 229 20.31 7.34 20.80
C ARG A 229 19.28 8.10 21.62
N ALA A 230 17.99 7.77 21.48
CA ALA A 230 16.93 8.37 22.29
C ALA A 230 17.10 8.04 23.78
N ILE A 231 17.37 6.78 24.10
CA ILE A 231 17.62 6.30 25.46
C ILE A 231 18.82 7.04 26.07
N GLN A 232 19.95 7.11 25.37
CA GLN A 232 21.17 7.77 25.86
C GLN A 232 20.99 9.27 26.07
N LYS A 233 20.27 9.92 25.13
CA LYS A 233 20.10 11.39 25.14
C LYS A 233 19.10 11.86 26.18
N LEU A 234 18.04 11.09 26.40
CA LEU A 234 16.90 11.52 27.20
C LEU A 234 16.93 10.93 28.63
N GLY A 235 17.50 9.74 28.84
CA GLY A 235 17.54 9.09 30.14
C GLY A 235 16.14 8.99 30.77
N ASP A 236 16.00 9.57 31.97
CA ASP A 236 14.73 9.57 32.70
C ASP A 236 13.66 10.47 32.06
N ASP A 237 14.06 11.45 31.24
CA ASP A 237 13.16 12.35 30.50
C ASP A 237 12.58 11.73 29.21
N MET A 238 12.75 10.42 29.03
CA MET A 238 12.16 9.72 27.89
C MET A 238 10.63 9.82 27.88
N PRO A 239 10.02 10.08 26.70
CA PRO A 239 8.57 10.07 26.55
C PRO A 239 7.96 8.72 26.94
N THR A 240 6.69 8.74 27.30
CA THR A 240 5.97 7.53 27.73
C THR A 240 5.45 6.68 26.57
N ALA A 241 5.51 7.21 25.36
CA ALA A 241 5.15 6.47 24.15
C ALA A 241 6.01 6.90 22.96
N PHE A 242 6.23 5.99 22.02
CA PHE A 242 6.81 6.28 20.72
C PHE A 242 5.91 5.80 19.59
N PHE A 243 5.74 6.68 18.61
CA PHE A 243 5.32 6.31 17.28
C PHE A 243 6.55 5.95 16.45
N THR A 244 6.56 4.77 15.87
CA THR A 244 7.60 4.30 14.95
C THR A 244 7.01 4.26 13.54
N ALA A 245 7.67 4.89 12.57
CA ALA A 245 7.10 5.13 11.26
C ALA A 245 6.86 3.86 10.41
N ALA A 246 7.53 2.75 10.75
CA ALA A 246 7.35 1.45 10.09
C ALA A 246 7.69 0.30 11.05
N ASP A 247 7.11 -0.87 10.82
CA ASP A 247 7.33 -2.04 11.66
C ASP A 247 8.80 -2.49 11.74
N PRO A 248 9.65 -2.44 10.69
CA PRO A 248 11.07 -2.72 10.83
C PRO A 248 11.74 -1.77 11.83
N ILE A 249 11.44 -0.47 11.78
CA ILE A 249 11.91 0.51 12.78
C ILE A 249 11.45 0.12 14.18
N ALA A 250 10.18 -0.32 14.33
CA ALA A 250 9.65 -0.77 15.61
C ALA A 250 10.42 -2.00 16.15
N VAL A 251 10.72 -2.97 15.29
CA VAL A 251 11.50 -4.17 15.67
C VAL A 251 12.84 -3.78 16.29
N GLY A 252 13.60 -2.92 15.62
CA GLY A 252 14.88 -2.43 16.13
C GLY A 252 14.72 -1.58 17.40
N SER A 253 13.68 -0.74 17.46
CA SER A 253 13.37 0.06 18.65
C SER A 253 13.04 -0.80 19.88
N LEU A 254 12.22 -1.84 19.70
CA LEU A 254 11.89 -2.79 20.77
C LEU A 254 13.11 -3.57 21.24
N GLN A 255 14.00 -3.95 20.33
CA GLN A 255 15.27 -4.57 20.69
C GLN A 255 16.10 -3.65 21.58
N ALA A 256 16.30 -2.40 21.19
CA ALA A 256 17.07 -1.42 21.96
C ALA A 256 16.46 -1.18 23.36
N LEU A 257 15.12 -1.03 23.45
CA LEU A 257 14.41 -0.86 24.73
C LEU A 257 14.63 -2.08 25.65
N ASN A 258 14.49 -3.30 25.10
CA ASN A 258 14.68 -4.54 25.88
C ASN A 258 16.13 -4.69 26.38
N GLU A 259 17.13 -4.41 25.54
CA GLU A 259 18.55 -4.49 25.93
C GLU A 259 18.93 -3.49 27.04
N HIS A 260 18.24 -2.35 27.11
CA HIS A 260 18.42 -1.35 28.16
C HIS A 260 17.49 -1.57 29.37
N GLY A 261 16.75 -2.68 29.42
CA GLY A 261 15.87 -3.01 30.54
C GLY A 261 14.64 -2.11 30.67
N ILE A 262 14.25 -1.39 29.62
CA ILE A 262 13.09 -0.50 29.60
C ILE A 262 11.83 -1.32 29.30
N SER A 263 10.93 -1.36 30.29
CA SER A 263 9.72 -2.21 30.22
C SER A 263 8.70 -1.67 29.21
N ILE A 264 8.22 -2.56 28.31
CA ILE A 264 7.20 -2.28 27.32
C ILE A 264 5.97 -3.16 27.63
N PRO A 265 4.77 -2.59 27.78
CA PRO A 265 4.38 -1.18 27.60
C PRO A 265 4.47 -0.34 28.87
N SER A 266 4.79 -0.91 30.04
CA SER A 266 4.62 -0.26 31.35
C SER A 266 5.45 1.03 31.53
N ARG A 267 6.63 1.15 30.93
CA ARG A 267 7.41 2.40 30.93
C ARG A 267 7.26 3.16 29.60
N VAL A 268 7.27 2.42 28.47
CA VAL A 268 7.20 3.00 27.13
C VAL A 268 6.24 2.18 26.25
N SER A 269 5.18 2.81 25.76
CA SER A 269 4.30 2.24 24.73
C SER A 269 4.89 2.46 23.35
N VAL A 270 4.70 1.50 22.43
CA VAL A 270 5.15 1.60 21.03
C VAL A 270 4.02 1.26 20.09
N VAL A 271 3.77 2.16 19.10
CA VAL A 271 2.81 1.95 18.01
C VAL A 271 3.53 2.12 16.68
N SER A 272 3.17 1.33 15.68
CA SER A 272 3.81 1.32 14.38
C SER A 272 2.83 1.26 13.21
N ILE A 273 3.36 1.06 12.00
CA ILE A 273 2.60 0.93 10.73
C ILE A 273 3.16 -0.24 9.94
N ASN A 274 2.33 -0.91 9.20
CA ASN A 274 2.42 -1.93 8.16
C ASN A 274 1.76 -3.26 8.58
N ASN A 275 1.87 -3.68 9.84
CA ASN A 275 1.46 -5.00 10.34
C ASN A 275 2.11 -6.14 9.53
N ILE A 276 3.44 -6.06 9.35
CA ILE A 276 4.20 -7.14 8.71
C ILE A 276 4.10 -8.44 9.50
N SER A 277 4.37 -9.57 8.86
CA SER A 277 4.14 -10.91 9.41
C SER A 277 4.81 -11.16 10.76
N ILE A 278 5.97 -10.53 11.03
CA ILE A 278 6.73 -10.68 12.28
C ILE A 278 6.12 -9.87 13.45
N ALA A 279 5.33 -8.84 13.19
CA ALA A 279 4.80 -7.92 14.22
C ALA A 279 4.05 -8.61 15.38
N LYS A 280 3.43 -9.77 15.10
CA LYS A 280 2.71 -10.57 16.10
C LYS A 280 3.59 -11.52 16.92
N TYR A 281 4.84 -11.74 16.50
CA TYR A 281 5.76 -12.71 17.11
C TYR A 281 6.90 -12.08 17.90
N ILE A 282 7.18 -10.79 17.71
CA ILE A 282 8.18 -10.06 18.50
C ILE A 282 7.71 -9.86 19.94
N SER A 283 8.62 -9.52 20.85
CA SER A 283 8.34 -9.38 22.27
C SER A 283 8.54 -7.94 22.75
N PRO A 284 7.45 -7.29 23.21
CA PRO A 284 6.06 -7.74 23.16
C PRO A 284 5.48 -7.70 21.73
N PRO A 285 4.39 -8.42 21.43
CA PRO A 285 3.68 -8.29 20.16
C PRO A 285 3.26 -6.85 19.87
N LEU A 286 3.54 -6.38 18.64
CA LEU A 286 3.47 -4.97 18.25
C LEU A 286 2.06 -4.51 17.90
N THR A 287 1.61 -3.43 18.53
CA THR A 287 0.44 -2.64 18.12
C THR A 287 0.81 -1.84 16.88
N THR A 288 0.07 -2.04 15.78
CA THR A 288 0.44 -1.45 14.48
C THR A 288 -0.78 -1.25 13.60
N PHE A 289 -0.76 -0.25 12.74
CA PHE A 289 -1.76 -0.09 11.69
C PHE A 289 -1.53 -1.08 10.56
N HIS A 290 -2.58 -1.82 10.20
CA HIS A 290 -2.53 -2.77 9.10
C HIS A 290 -2.70 -2.06 7.75
N ILE A 291 -1.73 -2.23 6.87
CA ILE A 291 -1.82 -1.86 5.46
C ILE A 291 -2.19 -3.10 4.65
N ASP A 292 -3.39 -3.09 4.05
CA ASP A 292 -3.84 -4.21 3.21
C ASP A 292 -3.16 -4.18 1.84
N MET A 293 -1.99 -4.80 1.76
CA MET A 293 -1.19 -4.92 0.56
C MET A 293 -1.96 -5.53 -0.61
N LYS A 294 -2.85 -6.48 -0.31
CA LYS A 294 -3.66 -7.15 -1.32
C LYS A 294 -4.68 -6.21 -1.95
N GLU A 295 -5.31 -5.35 -1.16
CA GLU A 295 -6.21 -4.33 -1.69
C GLU A 295 -5.44 -3.23 -2.44
N ILE A 296 -4.24 -2.82 -2.00
CA ILE A 296 -3.37 -1.91 -2.73
C ILE A 296 -3.08 -2.47 -4.13
N CYS A 297 -2.51 -3.66 -4.20
CA CYS A 297 -2.12 -4.29 -5.48
C CYS A 297 -3.33 -4.54 -6.40
N LYS A 298 -4.46 -4.96 -5.86
CA LYS A 298 -5.70 -5.17 -6.61
C LYS A 298 -6.22 -3.86 -7.22
N ASN A 299 -6.20 -2.76 -6.46
CA ASN A 299 -6.64 -1.46 -6.94
C ASN A 299 -5.65 -0.87 -7.95
N ALA A 300 -4.35 -1.06 -7.79
CA ALA A 300 -3.36 -0.64 -8.78
C ALA A 300 -3.60 -1.31 -10.15
N ILE A 301 -3.82 -2.64 -10.15
CA ILE A 301 -4.18 -3.37 -11.38
C ILE A 301 -5.52 -2.86 -11.96
N ALA A 302 -6.52 -2.61 -11.12
CA ALA A 302 -7.82 -2.13 -11.59
C ALA A 302 -7.71 -0.74 -12.26
N LEU A 303 -7.00 0.21 -11.64
CA LEU A 303 -6.76 1.53 -12.21
C LEU A 303 -6.00 1.46 -13.54
N LEU A 304 -4.97 0.60 -13.62
CA LEU A 304 -4.24 0.39 -14.86
C LEU A 304 -5.15 -0.14 -15.97
N LEU A 305 -6.00 -1.12 -15.68
CA LEU A 305 -6.95 -1.68 -16.66
C LEU A 305 -7.97 -0.65 -17.13
N GLU A 306 -8.45 0.24 -16.27
CA GLU A 306 -9.30 1.36 -16.68
C GLU A 306 -8.60 2.26 -17.70
N ARG A 307 -7.29 2.54 -17.52
CA ARG A 307 -6.51 3.35 -18.46
C ARG A 307 -6.28 2.61 -19.78
N VAL A 308 -5.84 1.37 -19.73
CA VAL A 308 -5.48 0.58 -20.91
C VAL A 308 -6.71 0.18 -21.72
N LEU A 309 -7.75 -0.39 -21.08
CA LEU A 309 -8.92 -0.96 -21.76
C LEU A 309 -10.02 0.07 -22.00
N GLU A 310 -10.31 0.93 -21.03
CA GLU A 310 -11.41 1.90 -21.09
C GLU A 310 -10.96 3.27 -21.61
N LYS A 311 -9.62 3.44 -21.81
CA LYS A 311 -9.00 4.69 -22.28
C LYS A 311 -9.32 5.90 -21.39
N ARG A 312 -9.45 5.67 -20.08
CA ARG A 312 -9.70 6.74 -19.11
C ARG A 312 -8.54 7.73 -19.10
N LYS A 313 -8.85 9.03 -19.17
CA LYS A 313 -7.86 10.12 -19.23
C LYS A 313 -7.67 10.82 -17.88
N ILE A 314 -8.73 10.89 -17.05
CA ILE A 314 -8.67 11.58 -15.77
C ILE A 314 -7.81 10.78 -14.80
N VAL A 315 -6.81 11.44 -14.22
CA VAL A 315 -5.93 10.87 -13.20
C VAL A 315 -6.69 10.63 -11.90
N LYS A 316 -6.39 9.54 -11.22
CA LYS A 316 -6.96 9.19 -9.92
C LYS A 316 -5.85 8.94 -8.90
N THR A 317 -5.99 9.53 -7.72
CA THR A 317 -5.25 9.13 -6.52
C THR A 317 -6.20 8.45 -5.56
N LEU A 318 -5.92 7.18 -5.25
CA LEU A 318 -6.74 6.37 -4.35
C LEU A 318 -6.02 6.20 -3.01
N TYR A 319 -6.62 6.72 -1.94
CA TYR A 319 -6.16 6.48 -0.57
C TYR A 319 -6.93 5.32 0.04
N LEU A 320 -6.20 4.35 0.58
CA LEU A 320 -6.77 3.22 1.29
C LEU A 320 -6.72 3.43 2.79
N GLY A 321 -7.85 3.15 3.45
CA GLY A 321 -7.96 3.18 4.90
C GLY A 321 -7.17 2.05 5.55
N SER A 322 -6.83 2.24 6.82
CA SER A 322 -6.07 1.28 7.61
C SER A 322 -6.75 1.04 8.95
N GLU A 323 -6.62 -0.17 9.48
CA GLU A 323 -7.14 -0.61 10.77
C GLU A 323 -6.00 -0.72 11.80
N LEU A 324 -6.24 -0.25 13.02
CA LEU A 324 -5.30 -0.43 14.14
C LEU A 324 -5.47 -1.82 14.74
N ILE A 325 -4.40 -2.61 14.71
CA ILE A 325 -4.32 -3.91 15.37
C ILE A 325 -3.64 -3.73 16.73
N VAL A 326 -4.44 -3.64 17.77
CA VAL A 326 -3.95 -3.48 19.15
C VAL A 326 -3.36 -4.79 19.66
N ARG A 327 -2.14 -4.72 20.21
CA ARG A 327 -1.42 -5.84 20.81
C ARG A 327 -0.78 -5.40 22.13
N ARG A 328 0.32 -6.05 22.55
CA ARG A 328 0.91 -5.87 23.88
C ARG A 328 2.01 -4.82 23.97
N SER A 329 2.34 -4.13 22.88
CA SER A 329 3.32 -3.01 22.93
C SER A 329 2.71 -1.70 23.40
N THR A 330 1.40 -1.67 23.70
CA THR A 330 0.67 -0.54 24.31
C THR A 330 -0.23 -1.04 25.44
N ASN A 331 -0.51 -0.15 26.40
CA ASN A 331 -1.46 -0.40 27.49
C ASN A 331 -2.91 -0.30 27.03
#